data_69162de1483f9e8976a683294b018fb9
#
_entry.id   69162de1483f9e8976a683294b018fb9
#
_cell.length_a   1.000
_cell.length_b   1.000
_cell.length_c   1.000
_cell.angle_alpha   90.00
_cell.angle_beta   90.00
_cell.angle_gamma   90.00
#
_symmetry.space_group_name_H-M   'P 1'
#
loop_
_entity.id
_entity.type
_entity.pdbx_description
1 polymer ?
#
loop_
_entity_poly.entity_id
_entity_poly.type
_entity_poly.pdbx_seq_one_letter_code
_entity_poly.pdbx_strand_id
1 'polypeptide(L)'
;ELPSLGAHKFRGGPAAEQHLYNPQTIHLLQQACWTGNYDTFKQYTAAAANENGDAMHLRSLLDFNYPEQGVPLDEVESVDSIVKRFKTAAMSYGALSEEAHECMAIAMNRLGGKSNTGEGGEAEDRYGTERNSAIKQVASARFGVTSKYLVSASEIQIKMAQGAKPGEGGQLPGGKV
;
A
#
# COMPACT_ATOMS: atom_id res chain seq x y z
N GLU A 1 12.78 -32.33 -2.29
CA GLU A 1 12.33 -31.10 -1.62
C GLU A 1 13.17 -29.93 -2.13
N LEU A 2 12.54 -28.90 -2.63
CA LEU A 2 13.23 -27.67 -2.97
C LEU A 2 13.61 -26.97 -1.65
N PRO A 3 14.88 -26.55 -1.48
CA PRO A 3 15.27 -25.85 -0.28
C PRO A 3 14.45 -24.55 -0.20
N SER A 4 13.85 -24.29 0.96
CA SER A 4 13.18 -23.03 1.24
C SER A 4 14.24 -21.92 1.30
N LEU A 5 14.35 -21.13 0.24
CA LEU A 5 15.29 -20.00 0.19
C LEU A 5 14.70 -18.69 0.71
N GLY A 6 13.45 -18.68 1.15
CA GLY A 6 12.73 -17.47 1.47
C GLY A 6 12.65 -17.14 2.95
N ALA A 7 13.53 -16.33 3.45
CA ALA A 7 13.25 -15.55 4.65
C ALA A 7 12.84 -14.12 4.23
N HIS A 8 11.62 -13.71 4.53
CA HIS A 8 11.15 -12.33 4.25
C HIS A 8 11.86 -11.27 5.11
N LYS A 9 12.72 -11.69 6.04
CA LYS A 9 13.45 -10.78 6.92
C LYS A 9 14.84 -10.50 6.36
N PHE A 10 15.19 -9.23 6.33
CA PHE A 10 16.55 -8.79 6.03
C PHE A 10 17.56 -9.50 6.96
N ARG A 11 18.62 -10.00 6.38
CA ARG A 11 19.78 -10.57 7.08
C ARG A 11 21.03 -9.91 6.50
N GLY A 12 21.88 -9.36 7.38
CA GLY A 12 23.16 -8.79 6.98
C GLY A 12 24.23 -9.88 6.80
N GLY A 13 25.22 -9.60 5.95
CA GLY A 13 26.39 -10.45 5.75
C GLY A 13 26.73 -10.62 4.26
N PRO A 14 27.98 -10.99 3.92
CA PRO A 14 28.44 -11.06 2.55
C PRO A 14 27.79 -12.19 1.71
N ALA A 15 27.20 -13.17 2.37
CA ALA A 15 26.47 -14.27 1.71
C ALA A 15 24.95 -14.17 1.88
N ALA A 16 24.46 -13.04 2.39
CA ALA A 16 23.03 -12.84 2.60
C ALA A 16 22.35 -12.46 1.28
N GLU A 17 21.12 -12.93 1.13
CA GLU A 17 20.24 -12.52 0.03
C GLU A 17 19.98 -11.01 0.09
N GLN A 18 19.99 -10.37 -1.07
CA GLN A 18 19.66 -8.95 -1.16
C GLN A 18 18.15 -8.74 -1.08
N HIS A 19 17.75 -7.70 -0.37
CA HIS A 19 16.36 -7.30 -0.23
C HIS A 19 16.18 -5.84 -0.62
N LEU A 20 15.07 -5.55 -1.31
CA LEU A 20 14.67 -4.18 -1.62
C LEU A 20 14.46 -3.37 -0.33
N TYR A 21 13.80 -3.96 0.66
CA TYR A 21 13.60 -3.35 1.97
C TYR A 21 14.77 -3.71 2.89
N ASN A 22 15.78 -2.88 2.87
CA ASN A 22 16.98 -2.99 3.69
C ASN A 22 17.13 -1.74 4.57
N PRO A 23 18.06 -1.73 5.55
CA PRO A 23 18.24 -0.59 6.44
C PRO A 23 18.45 0.75 5.72
N GLN A 24 19.14 0.76 4.59
CA GLN A 24 19.40 1.97 3.82
C GLN A 24 18.13 2.52 3.16
N THR A 25 17.40 1.69 2.43
CA THR A 25 16.17 2.12 1.75
C THR A 25 15.10 2.56 2.74
N ILE A 26 14.93 1.83 3.85
CA ILE A 26 13.98 2.21 4.90
C ILE A 26 14.38 3.54 5.54
N HIS A 27 15.66 3.71 5.88
CA HIS A 27 16.15 4.95 6.49
C HIS A 27 15.94 6.17 5.57
N LEU A 28 16.31 6.06 4.30
CA LEU A 28 16.14 7.13 3.33
C LEU A 28 14.67 7.52 3.16
N LEU A 29 13.77 6.53 3.06
CA LEU A 29 12.33 6.80 2.97
C LEU A 29 11.81 7.52 4.20
N GLN A 30 12.13 7.03 5.40
CA GLN A 30 11.72 7.66 6.65
C GLN A 30 12.25 9.09 6.77
N GLN A 31 13.53 9.31 6.48
CA GLN A 31 14.14 10.64 6.51
C GLN A 31 13.47 11.60 5.52
N ALA A 32 13.23 11.15 4.30
CA ALA A 32 12.53 11.95 3.30
C ALA A 32 11.13 12.37 3.76
N CYS A 33 10.39 11.45 4.37
CA CYS A 33 9.04 11.74 4.90
C CYS A 33 9.07 12.70 6.09
N TRP A 34 9.99 12.50 7.05
CA TRP A 34 10.06 13.33 8.26
C TRP A 34 10.53 14.76 7.98
N THR A 35 11.45 14.90 7.04
CA THR A 35 12.05 16.20 6.72
C THR A 35 11.36 16.93 5.57
N GLY A 36 10.52 16.23 4.79
CA GLY A 36 9.96 16.74 3.55
C GLY A 36 11.02 17.02 2.46
N ASN A 37 12.20 16.40 2.58
CA ASN A 37 13.33 16.67 1.68
C ASN A 37 13.23 15.83 0.40
N TYR A 38 12.99 16.48 -0.72
CA TYR A 38 12.85 15.83 -2.02
C TYR A 38 14.15 15.21 -2.55
N ASP A 39 15.31 15.79 -2.22
CA ASP A 39 16.60 15.22 -2.64
C ASP A 39 16.89 13.90 -1.90
N THR A 40 16.52 13.82 -0.63
CA THR A 40 16.56 12.54 0.12
C THR A 40 15.59 11.52 -0.48
N PHE A 41 14.42 11.95 -0.92
CA PHE A 41 13.48 11.07 -1.63
C PHE A 41 14.05 10.56 -2.95
N LYS A 42 14.75 11.40 -3.73
CA LYS A 42 15.45 10.96 -4.94
C LYS A 42 16.55 9.94 -4.65
N GLN A 43 17.29 10.09 -3.55
CA GLN A 43 18.25 9.08 -3.11
C GLN A 43 17.58 7.75 -2.76
N TYR A 44 16.43 7.82 -2.10
CA TYR A 44 15.61 6.62 -1.85
C TYR A 44 15.17 5.95 -3.16
N THR A 45 14.66 6.71 -4.12
CA THR A 45 14.19 6.14 -5.40
C THR A 45 15.32 5.48 -6.18
N ALA A 46 16.50 6.09 -6.23
CA ALA A 46 17.68 5.50 -6.87
C ALA A 46 18.14 4.21 -6.16
N ALA A 47 18.16 4.21 -4.82
CA ALA A 47 18.50 3.03 -4.04
C ALA A 47 17.45 1.90 -4.18
N ALA A 48 16.16 2.25 -4.27
CA ALA A 48 15.07 1.30 -4.42
C ALA A 48 14.98 0.73 -5.85
N ALA A 49 15.30 1.54 -6.86
CA ALA A 49 15.38 1.08 -8.25
C ALA A 49 16.59 0.16 -8.49
N ASN A 50 17.60 0.23 -7.61
CA ASN A 50 18.85 -0.50 -7.72
C ASN A 50 19.50 -0.34 -9.11
N GLU A 51 19.57 0.91 -9.58
CA GLU A 51 19.99 1.28 -10.94
C GLU A 51 21.36 0.71 -11.34
N ASN A 52 22.18 0.35 -10.36
CA ASN A 52 23.55 -0.17 -10.57
C ASN A 52 23.72 -1.61 -10.08
N GLY A 53 22.66 -2.35 -9.84
CA GLY A 53 22.70 -3.69 -9.27
C GLY A 53 21.73 -4.68 -9.92
N ASP A 54 21.64 -5.87 -9.33
CA ASP A 54 20.73 -6.90 -9.78
C ASP A 54 19.28 -6.52 -9.47
N ALA A 55 18.37 -6.81 -10.40
CA ALA A 55 16.95 -6.58 -10.20
C ALA A 55 16.41 -7.43 -9.05
N MET A 56 15.86 -6.80 -8.03
CA MET A 56 15.30 -7.47 -6.84
C MET A 56 13.81 -7.83 -6.99
N HIS A 57 13.15 -7.34 -8.04
CA HIS A 57 11.76 -7.65 -8.36
C HIS A 57 11.50 -7.44 -9.86
N LEU A 58 10.44 -8.07 -10.36
CA LEU A 58 10.11 -8.05 -11.80
C LEU A 58 9.92 -6.63 -12.35
N ARG A 59 9.41 -5.71 -11.57
CA ARG A 59 9.21 -4.33 -11.98
C ARG A 59 10.52 -3.63 -12.35
N SER A 60 11.64 -3.97 -11.70
CA SER A 60 12.96 -3.41 -12.03
C SER A 60 13.49 -3.85 -13.39
N LEU A 61 12.87 -4.86 -14.03
CA LEU A 61 13.18 -5.30 -15.38
C LEU A 61 12.37 -4.55 -16.46
N LEU A 62 11.46 -3.68 -16.05
CA LEU A 62 10.57 -2.95 -16.95
C LEU A 62 10.98 -1.48 -16.98
N ASP A 63 10.93 -0.90 -18.16
CA ASP A 63 11.11 0.53 -18.36
C ASP A 63 10.02 1.06 -19.29
N PHE A 64 9.87 2.38 -19.35
CA PHE A 64 8.95 3.03 -20.26
C PHE A 64 9.55 3.14 -21.65
N ASN A 65 8.75 2.87 -22.67
CA ASN A 65 9.11 3.15 -24.02
C ASN A 65 8.86 4.64 -24.33
N TYR A 66 9.83 5.47 -24.03
CA TYR A 66 9.70 6.92 -24.22
C TYR A 66 9.70 7.26 -25.71
N PRO A 67 8.77 8.09 -26.18
CA PRO A 67 8.81 8.61 -27.54
C PRO A 67 9.97 9.61 -27.71
N GLU A 68 10.45 9.77 -28.92
CA GLU A 68 11.50 10.77 -29.24
C GLU A 68 11.05 12.20 -28.93
N GLN A 69 9.76 12.48 -29.09
CA GLN A 69 9.17 13.76 -28.76
C GLN A 69 8.05 13.57 -27.74
N GLY A 70 8.17 14.24 -26.59
CA GLY A 70 7.14 14.25 -25.55
C GLY A 70 5.91 15.08 -25.98
N VAL A 71 4.76 14.81 -25.36
CA VAL A 71 3.57 15.65 -25.51
C VAL A 71 3.75 16.97 -24.76
N PRO A 72 3.15 18.07 -25.22
CA PRO A 72 3.13 19.34 -24.48
C PRO A 72 2.54 19.18 -23.09
N LEU A 73 3.08 19.91 -22.10
CA LEU A 73 2.67 19.75 -20.71
C LEU A 73 1.20 20.10 -20.44
N ASP A 74 0.65 21.01 -21.22
CA ASP A 74 -0.76 21.42 -21.17
C ASP A 74 -1.73 20.37 -21.73
N GLU A 75 -1.23 19.40 -22.48
CA GLU A 75 -1.99 18.22 -22.93
C GLU A 75 -1.92 17.05 -21.94
N VAL A 76 -1.02 17.13 -20.94
CA VAL A 76 -0.89 16.08 -19.94
C VAL A 76 -2.00 16.21 -18.89
N GLU A 77 -2.61 15.09 -18.53
CA GLU A 77 -3.61 15.06 -17.47
C GLU A 77 -3.06 15.60 -16.16
N SER A 78 -3.83 16.46 -15.47
CA SER A 78 -3.40 17.04 -14.20
C SER A 78 -3.25 15.99 -13.09
N VAL A 79 -2.33 16.24 -12.15
CA VAL A 79 -2.12 15.39 -10.97
C VAL A 79 -3.42 15.20 -10.19
N ASP A 80 -4.20 16.26 -9.99
CA ASP A 80 -5.49 16.22 -9.28
C ASP A 80 -6.51 15.29 -9.94
N SER A 81 -6.47 15.20 -11.29
CA SER A 81 -7.32 14.26 -12.02
C SER A 81 -6.82 12.82 -11.86
N ILE A 82 -5.50 12.62 -11.96
CA ILE A 82 -4.86 11.31 -11.85
C ILE A 82 -5.11 10.71 -10.47
N VAL A 83 -4.91 11.47 -9.40
CA VAL A 83 -5.01 11.00 -8.00
C VAL A 83 -6.41 10.48 -7.67
N LYS A 84 -7.47 10.98 -8.28
CA LYS A 84 -8.84 10.49 -8.07
C LYS A 84 -9.03 9.01 -8.39
N ARG A 85 -8.15 8.43 -9.19
CA ARG A 85 -8.16 7.00 -9.54
C ARG A 85 -7.32 6.14 -8.57
N PHE A 86 -6.56 6.76 -7.69
CA PHE A 86 -5.74 6.04 -6.72
C PHE A 86 -6.55 5.62 -5.50
N LYS A 87 -6.34 4.37 -5.11
CA LYS A 87 -7.00 3.74 -3.96
C LYS A 87 -5.98 2.97 -3.15
N THR A 88 -6.13 2.97 -1.83
CA THR A 88 -5.35 2.05 -1.01
C THR A 88 -5.89 0.62 -1.16
N ALA A 89 -5.05 -0.35 -0.85
CA ALA A 89 -5.54 -1.71 -0.62
C ALA A 89 -6.53 -1.72 0.55
N ALA A 90 -7.37 -2.75 0.62
CA ALA A 90 -8.26 -2.97 1.74
C ALA A 90 -7.45 -3.35 2.99
N MET A 91 -7.45 -2.48 3.98
CA MET A 91 -6.69 -2.66 5.22
C MET A 91 -7.64 -2.65 6.40
N SER A 92 -7.87 -3.84 6.97
CA SER A 92 -8.74 -3.98 8.12
C SER A 92 -8.14 -3.29 9.35
N TYR A 93 -8.99 -2.59 10.11
CA TYR A 93 -8.62 -1.95 11.37
C TYR A 93 -7.93 -2.90 12.36
N GLY A 94 -8.31 -4.17 12.39
CA GLY A 94 -7.67 -5.18 13.23
C GLY A 94 -6.26 -5.61 12.80
N ALA A 95 -5.80 -5.21 11.62
CA ALA A 95 -4.46 -5.52 11.10
C ALA A 95 -3.46 -4.36 11.27
N LEU A 96 -3.93 -3.18 11.59
CA LEU A 96 -3.16 -1.94 11.74
C LEU A 96 -3.50 -1.27 13.08
N SER A 97 -2.61 -0.41 13.56
CA SER A 97 -2.96 0.50 14.64
C SER A 97 -3.98 1.54 14.16
N GLU A 98 -4.72 2.11 15.10
CA GLU A 98 -5.71 3.16 14.83
C GLU A 98 -5.08 4.34 14.10
N GLU A 99 -3.94 4.81 14.60
CA GLU A 99 -3.22 5.96 14.05
C GLU A 99 -2.74 5.71 12.61
N ALA A 100 -2.26 4.52 12.31
CA ALA A 100 -1.82 4.17 10.96
C ALA A 100 -3.02 4.11 10.00
N HIS A 101 -4.12 3.53 10.43
CA HIS A 101 -5.34 3.43 9.63
C HIS A 101 -5.95 4.81 9.36
N GLU A 102 -6.02 5.67 10.37
CA GLU A 102 -6.50 7.04 10.25
C GLU A 102 -5.57 7.90 9.38
N CYS A 103 -4.26 7.79 9.58
CA CYS A 103 -3.27 8.50 8.79
C CYS A 103 -3.45 8.25 7.29
N MET A 104 -3.70 7.01 6.89
CA MET A 104 -3.95 6.68 5.48
C MET A 104 -5.29 7.23 4.97
N ALA A 105 -6.33 7.20 5.78
CA ALA A 105 -7.61 7.81 5.40
C ALA A 105 -7.47 9.33 5.20
N ILE A 106 -6.83 10.02 6.14
CA ILE A 106 -6.56 11.46 6.07
C ILE A 106 -5.72 11.80 4.85
N ALA A 107 -4.63 11.07 4.62
CA ALA A 107 -3.74 11.30 3.48
C ALA A 107 -4.50 11.17 2.15
N MET A 108 -5.27 10.11 1.97
CA MET A 108 -6.03 9.90 0.74
C MET A 108 -7.14 10.92 0.56
N ASN A 109 -7.84 11.30 1.62
CA ASN A 109 -8.87 12.33 1.54
C ASN A 109 -8.28 13.70 1.16
N ARG A 110 -7.14 14.08 1.74
CA ARG A 110 -6.44 15.33 1.40
C ARG A 110 -5.89 15.34 -0.02
N LEU A 111 -5.43 14.20 -0.51
CA LEU A 111 -4.96 14.06 -1.89
C LEU A 111 -6.08 13.95 -2.92
N GLY A 112 -7.32 13.69 -2.50
CA GLY A 112 -8.44 13.43 -3.40
C GLY A 112 -8.52 11.99 -3.93
N GLY A 113 -7.72 11.09 -3.38
CA GLY A 113 -7.82 9.65 -3.60
C GLY A 113 -8.81 8.98 -2.65
N LYS A 114 -8.79 7.65 -2.57
CA LYS A 114 -9.72 6.89 -1.74
C LYS A 114 -8.98 5.87 -0.88
N SER A 115 -9.21 5.91 0.43
CA SER A 115 -8.77 4.85 1.34
C SER A 115 -9.84 3.77 1.47
N ASN A 116 -9.42 2.54 1.73
CA ASN A 116 -10.29 1.38 1.90
C ASN A 116 -10.11 0.81 3.31
N THR A 117 -11.17 0.79 4.08
CA THR A 117 -11.15 0.33 5.48
C THR A 117 -11.13 -1.21 5.63
N GLY A 118 -11.24 -1.96 4.55
CA GLY A 118 -11.40 -3.41 4.64
C GLY A 118 -12.79 -3.81 5.13
N GLU A 119 -12.90 -4.92 5.86
CA GLU A 119 -14.16 -5.56 6.26
C GLU A 119 -14.80 -4.97 7.53
N GLY A 120 -14.75 -3.69 7.73
CA GLY A 120 -15.30 -3.03 8.92
C GLY A 120 -14.25 -2.75 9.99
N GLY A 121 -14.72 -2.36 11.18
CA GLY A 121 -13.86 -1.95 12.29
C GLY A 121 -13.55 -0.47 12.33
N GLU A 122 -14.01 0.32 11.39
CA GLU A 122 -13.89 1.77 11.45
C GLU A 122 -14.87 2.35 12.49
N ALA A 123 -14.34 3.13 13.40
CA ALA A 123 -15.12 3.74 14.48
C ALA A 123 -16.13 4.77 13.93
N GLU A 124 -17.32 4.84 14.56
CA GLU A 124 -18.41 5.69 14.05
C GLU A 124 -18.11 7.19 14.14
N ASP A 125 -17.28 7.62 15.08
CA ASP A 125 -16.86 9.01 15.25
C ASP A 125 -16.00 9.52 14.10
N ARG A 126 -15.51 8.62 13.27
CA ARG A 126 -14.76 8.95 12.04
C ARG A 126 -15.66 9.34 10.88
N TYR A 127 -16.93 8.89 10.90
CA TYR A 127 -17.83 9.10 9.76
C TYR A 127 -18.13 10.60 9.55
N GLY A 128 -18.01 11.02 8.29
CA GLY A 128 -18.20 12.43 7.92
C GLY A 128 -17.03 13.35 8.27
N THR A 129 -15.93 12.82 8.79
CA THR A 129 -14.69 13.55 9.06
C THR A 129 -13.60 13.22 8.03
N GLU A 130 -12.47 13.92 8.05
CA GLU A 130 -11.32 13.58 7.20
C GLU A 130 -10.70 12.21 7.53
N ARG A 131 -11.04 11.60 8.68
CA ARG A 131 -10.62 10.25 9.08
C ARG A 131 -11.48 9.14 8.47
N ASN A 132 -12.57 9.50 7.79
CA ASN A 132 -13.46 8.54 7.15
C ASN A 132 -12.83 7.89 5.93
N SER A 133 -12.79 6.57 5.88
CA SER A 133 -12.37 5.84 4.67
C SER A 133 -13.48 5.87 3.62
N ALA A 134 -13.16 6.37 2.44
CA ALA A 134 -14.12 6.54 1.36
C ALA A 134 -14.68 5.20 0.85
N ILE A 135 -13.85 4.15 0.85
CA ILE A 135 -14.24 2.80 0.42
C ILE A 135 -14.45 1.93 1.65
N LYS A 136 -15.62 1.28 1.70
CA LYS A 136 -15.96 0.33 2.77
C LYS A 136 -16.19 -1.04 2.16
N GLN A 137 -15.47 -2.04 2.70
CA GLN A 137 -15.59 -3.40 2.22
C GLN A 137 -16.73 -4.13 2.94
N VAL A 138 -17.47 -4.91 2.18
CA VAL A 138 -18.53 -5.79 2.67
C VAL A 138 -18.16 -7.23 2.39
N ALA A 139 -18.16 -8.04 3.42
CA ALA A 139 -18.09 -9.49 3.35
C ALA A 139 -19.06 -10.05 4.37
N SER A 140 -19.31 -11.34 4.38
CA SER A 140 -20.22 -12.12 5.25
C SER A 140 -20.51 -11.57 6.67
N ALA A 141 -21.00 -10.34 6.78
CA ALA A 141 -21.53 -9.69 8.00
C ALA A 141 -20.62 -9.81 9.24
N ARG A 142 -19.36 -9.39 9.13
CA ARG A 142 -18.42 -9.43 10.25
C ARG A 142 -18.03 -8.03 10.73
N PHE A 143 -17.72 -7.93 12.03
CA PHE A 143 -16.98 -6.84 12.65
C PHE A 143 -17.45 -5.42 12.31
N GLY A 144 -18.62 -5.05 12.80
CA GLY A 144 -19.06 -3.67 12.70
C GLY A 144 -19.52 -3.22 11.31
N VAL A 145 -19.81 -4.14 10.42
CA VAL A 145 -20.52 -3.85 9.17
C VAL A 145 -21.98 -3.59 9.49
N THR A 146 -22.27 -2.34 9.86
CA THR A 146 -23.62 -1.85 10.16
C THR A 146 -24.17 -1.09 8.97
N SER A 147 -25.49 -0.83 8.96
CA SER A 147 -26.09 0.05 7.95
C SER A 147 -25.46 1.46 7.98
N LYS A 148 -25.15 1.98 9.16
CA LYS A 148 -24.47 3.28 9.31
C LYS A 148 -23.06 3.28 8.67
N TYR A 149 -22.31 2.21 8.89
CA TYR A 149 -21.03 2.00 8.24
C TYR A 149 -21.16 2.02 6.71
N LEU A 150 -22.12 1.29 6.16
CA LEU A 150 -22.32 1.22 4.71
C LEU A 150 -22.77 2.55 4.10
N VAL A 151 -23.68 3.26 4.76
CA VAL A 151 -24.20 4.55 4.29
C VAL A 151 -23.13 5.65 4.32
N SER A 152 -22.13 5.53 5.18
CA SER A 152 -21.01 6.48 5.25
C SER A 152 -19.97 6.30 4.14
N ALA A 153 -20.10 5.27 3.31
CA ALA A 153 -19.19 4.99 2.21
C ALA A 153 -19.50 5.83 0.97
N SER A 154 -18.46 6.31 0.30
CA SER A 154 -18.57 6.84 -1.07
C SER A 154 -18.58 5.70 -2.09
N GLU A 155 -17.98 4.57 -1.74
CA GLU A 155 -17.85 3.38 -2.59
C GLU A 155 -17.89 2.14 -1.70
N ILE A 156 -18.66 1.13 -2.12
CA ILE A 156 -18.73 -0.16 -1.43
C ILE A 156 -17.95 -1.18 -2.26
N GLN A 157 -17.06 -1.91 -1.61
CA GLN A 157 -16.34 -3.01 -2.23
C GLN A 157 -16.87 -4.34 -1.70
N ILE A 158 -17.40 -5.16 -2.58
CA ILE A 158 -17.87 -6.51 -2.22
C ILE A 158 -16.67 -7.46 -2.23
N LYS A 159 -16.40 -8.08 -1.07
CA LYS A 159 -15.40 -9.13 -0.94
C LYS A 159 -16.06 -10.49 -1.14
N MET A 160 -15.82 -11.10 -2.27
CA MET A 160 -16.45 -12.40 -2.62
C MET A 160 -15.94 -13.56 -1.79
N ALA A 161 -14.61 -13.67 -1.66
CA ALA A 161 -13.95 -14.72 -0.89
C ALA A 161 -12.50 -14.34 -0.61
N GLN A 162 -11.90 -15.02 0.36
CA GLN A 162 -10.46 -15.00 0.58
C GLN A 162 -9.92 -16.37 0.27
N GLY A 163 -9.11 -16.49 -0.80
CA GLY A 163 -8.71 -17.77 -1.39
C GLY A 163 -7.97 -18.75 -0.48
N ALA A 164 -7.36 -18.28 0.59
CA ALA A 164 -6.68 -19.13 1.56
C ALA A 164 -7.57 -19.57 2.73
N LYS A 165 -8.87 -19.30 2.67
CA LYS A 165 -9.75 -19.42 3.83
C LYS A 165 -10.88 -20.45 3.84
N PRO A 166 -11.14 -21.39 2.99
CA PRO A 166 -11.90 -22.52 3.47
C PRO A 166 -11.02 -23.36 4.39
N GLY A 167 -11.05 -22.99 5.69
CA GLY A 167 -10.41 -23.73 6.76
C GLY A 167 -9.11 -23.17 7.34
N GLU A 168 -8.30 -22.39 6.60
CA GLU A 168 -6.92 -22.09 7.02
C GLU A 168 -6.62 -20.60 7.29
N GLY A 169 -7.51 -19.73 7.04
CA GLY A 169 -7.43 -18.33 7.49
C GLY A 169 -6.43 -17.41 6.81
N GLY A 170 -5.76 -17.76 5.75
CA GLY A 170 -4.81 -16.93 5.05
C GLY A 170 -3.55 -17.64 4.62
N GLN A 171 -2.58 -16.90 4.11
CA GLN A 171 -1.29 -17.44 3.72
C GLN A 171 -0.50 -17.85 4.97
N LEU A 172 -0.12 -19.12 5.04
CA LEU A 172 0.81 -19.62 6.05
C LEU A 172 2.22 -19.66 5.46
N PRO A 173 3.20 -18.99 6.08
CA PRO A 173 4.59 -19.19 5.72
C PRO A 173 5.01 -20.65 5.91
N GLY A 174 5.86 -21.20 5.02
CA GLY A 174 6.28 -22.59 5.04
C GLY A 174 6.86 -23.07 6.38
N GLY A 175 7.42 -22.17 7.20
CA GLY A 175 7.90 -22.50 8.55
C GLY A 175 6.79 -22.61 9.63
N LYS A 176 5.52 -22.45 9.25
CA LYS A 176 4.35 -22.59 10.14
C LYS A 176 3.44 -23.77 9.73
N VAL A 177 3.81 -24.50 8.72
CA VAL A 177 3.12 -25.71 8.24
C VAL A 177 3.77 -26.94 8.85
#